data_15944b3e474e454a5bc559ca766926de
#
_entry.id   15944b3e474e454a5bc559ca766926de
#
_cell.length_a   1.000
_cell.length_b   1.000
_cell.length_c   1.000
_cell.angle_alpha   90.00
_cell.angle_beta   90.00
_cell.angle_gamma   90.00
#
_symmetry.space_group_name_H-M   'P 1'
#
loop_
_entity.id
_entity.type
_entity.pdbx_description
1 polymer ?
#
loop_
_entity_poly.entity_id
_entity_poly.type
_entity_poly.pdbx_seq_one_letter_code
_entity_poly.pdbx_strand_id
1 'polypeptide(L)'
;ANWFRTWPTLIQKTISIFDHSVNFMKTVVTFGEIMLRLSTPGHLRFSQANSFDIMYGGGESNVAISLANFGIPTQFVTVLPENDLGECAVMELRKRNVGTRYIRRDGERIGIYFLETGAVSRGSKVIYDRCNTPISELQKGQIDWEAVFDGVGWFHWTGITPALSQGAADVCYEAIQMANKLGITVSTDLNYRAKLWNYGKKPIEIMPKLVEGCDIILGNEEDAEKHFGIHPTEVDVTRGHSVEADAYKEVCQKLKARFPKAKKIITTLRGSINASHNTWSGLLFNGTQFYTSPTYDITHIVDRVGGGDSFMAGLIYGLLTYQNDDQKALNFAVAASCLKHTIFGDANLVTVDEVKKLMNGDSSGRVSR
;
A
#
# COMPACT_ATOMS: atom_id res chain seq x y z
N ALA A 1 55.91 -16.15 48.03
CA ALA A 1 56.64 -15.52 46.94
C ALA A 1 55.65 -15.01 45.94
N ASN A 2 55.66 -13.69 45.78
CA ASN A 2 54.80 -12.87 44.95
C ASN A 2 54.79 -13.25 43.47
N TRP A 3 53.62 -13.41 42.88
CA TRP A 3 53.36 -13.26 41.45
C TRP A 3 52.02 -12.50 41.25
N PHE A 4 52.05 -11.21 41.49
CA PHE A 4 51.08 -10.23 40.91
C PHE A 4 51.93 -9.13 40.29
N ARG A 5 52.12 -9.18 38.98
CA ARG A 5 52.63 -8.05 38.20
C ARG A 5 51.82 -7.89 36.93
N THR A 6 50.95 -6.83 36.97
CA THR A 6 50.71 -5.85 35.92
C THR A 6 50.30 -6.37 34.52
N TRP A 7 49.03 -6.35 34.26
CA TRP A 7 48.49 -6.22 32.90
C TRP A 7 48.29 -4.73 32.62
N PRO A 8 48.90 -4.16 31.55
CA PRO A 8 48.76 -2.76 31.21
C PRO A 8 47.48 -2.48 30.45
N THR A 9 46.78 -1.51 30.89
CA THR A 9 45.97 -0.48 30.21
C THR A 9 45.96 -0.52 28.67
N LEU A 10 45.29 -1.48 28.05
CA LEU A 10 45.06 -1.54 26.60
C LEU A 10 43.55 -1.71 26.23
N ILE A 11 42.65 -1.71 27.22
CA ILE A 11 41.22 -1.88 27.01
C ILE A 11 40.45 -0.54 26.95
N GLN A 12 41.12 0.59 27.17
CA GLN A 12 40.44 1.91 27.15
C GLN A 12 40.56 2.69 25.86
N LYS A 13 41.11 2.12 24.77
CA LYS A 13 41.23 2.81 23.46
C LYS A 13 40.45 2.18 22.30
N THR A 14 39.64 1.15 22.55
CA THR A 14 38.91 0.44 21.45
C THR A 14 37.39 0.58 21.52
N ILE A 15 36.84 1.51 22.29
CA ILE A 15 35.38 1.78 22.37
C ILE A 15 35.02 3.13 21.71
N SER A 16 35.87 3.65 20.85
CA SER A 16 35.63 4.94 20.19
C SER A 16 35.58 4.87 18.66
N ILE A 17 35.32 3.71 18.04
CA ILE A 17 35.22 3.58 16.56
C ILE A 17 33.95 2.88 16.11
N PHE A 18 32.88 2.91 16.86
CA PHE A 18 31.55 2.54 16.38
C PHE A 18 30.55 3.69 16.54
N ASP A 19 30.96 4.89 16.16
CA ASP A 19 30.01 5.96 15.82
C ASP A 19 29.78 5.93 14.30
N HIS A 20 29.36 4.78 13.80
CA HIS A 20 28.56 4.72 12.61
C HIS A 20 27.13 4.91 13.11
N SER A 21 26.57 6.08 12.90
CA SER A 21 25.14 6.32 12.86
C SER A 21 24.56 5.30 11.86
N VAL A 22 24.27 4.10 12.34
CA VAL A 22 23.39 3.15 11.66
C VAL A 22 22.08 3.92 11.60
N ASN A 23 21.80 4.49 10.45
CA ASN A 23 20.54 5.14 10.18
C ASN A 23 19.50 4.00 10.20
N PHE A 24 19.03 3.65 11.40
CA PHE A 24 17.99 2.65 11.58
C PHE A 24 16.80 3.11 10.74
N MET A 25 16.53 2.39 9.68
CA MET A 25 15.33 2.63 8.88
C MET A 25 14.14 2.59 9.82
N LYS A 26 13.44 3.73 9.94
CA LYS A 26 12.28 3.84 10.83
C LYS A 26 11.19 2.86 10.38
N THR A 27 10.52 2.26 11.35
CA THR A 27 9.42 1.34 11.09
C THR A 27 8.29 2.02 10.32
N VAL A 28 7.71 1.30 9.37
CA VAL A 28 6.46 1.67 8.69
C VAL A 28 5.30 0.94 9.37
N VAL A 29 4.28 1.67 9.78
CA VAL A 29 3.02 1.11 10.30
C VAL A 29 1.96 1.23 9.21
N THR A 30 1.20 0.15 8.98
CA THR A 30 0.00 0.17 8.15
C THR A 30 -1.22 -0.25 8.95
N PHE A 31 -2.38 0.34 8.67
CA PHE A 31 -3.63 0.09 9.38
C PHE A 31 -4.78 -0.20 8.40
N GLY A 32 -5.40 -1.35 8.52
CA GLY A 32 -6.52 -1.73 7.68
C GLY A 32 -7.00 -3.17 7.88
N GLU A 33 -7.77 -3.69 6.93
CA GLU A 33 -8.31 -5.05 6.98
C GLU A 33 -7.44 -6.03 6.21
N ILE A 34 -7.25 -7.22 6.78
CA ILE A 34 -6.79 -8.41 6.05
C ILE A 34 -7.95 -9.40 5.97
N MET A 35 -8.24 -9.88 4.77
CA MET A 35 -9.35 -10.79 4.47
C MET A 35 -8.85 -12.14 3.98
N LEU A 36 -9.69 -13.15 4.14
CA LEU A 36 -9.55 -14.43 3.47
C LEU A 36 -9.99 -14.27 2.00
N ARG A 37 -9.09 -14.50 1.06
CA ARG A 37 -9.38 -14.57 -0.37
C ARG A 37 -9.65 -16.02 -0.78
N LEU A 38 -10.77 -16.24 -1.44
CA LEU A 38 -11.17 -17.50 -2.04
C LEU A 38 -11.25 -17.34 -3.56
N SER A 39 -10.26 -17.82 -4.30
CA SER A 39 -10.19 -17.70 -5.76
C SER A 39 -10.57 -18.99 -6.43
N THR A 40 -11.34 -18.92 -7.52
CA THR A 40 -11.53 -20.09 -8.38
C THR A 40 -10.20 -20.49 -9.02
N PRO A 41 -9.89 -21.78 -9.15
CA PRO A 41 -8.65 -22.22 -9.81
C PRO A 41 -8.58 -21.72 -11.26
N GLY A 42 -7.43 -21.16 -11.65
CA GLY A 42 -7.18 -20.65 -12.98
C GLY A 42 -8.21 -19.62 -13.43
N HIS A 43 -8.91 -19.90 -14.52
CA HIS A 43 -9.96 -19.03 -15.08
C HIS A 43 -11.37 -19.65 -14.99
N LEU A 44 -11.58 -20.63 -14.12
CA LEU A 44 -12.90 -21.25 -13.91
C LEU A 44 -13.88 -20.17 -13.41
N ARG A 45 -15.15 -20.31 -13.85
CA ARG A 45 -16.24 -19.52 -13.30
C ARG A 45 -16.63 -20.07 -11.92
N PHE A 46 -17.27 -19.27 -11.08
CA PHE A 46 -17.85 -19.75 -9.81
C PHE A 46 -18.76 -20.96 -10.01
N SER A 47 -19.53 -21.01 -11.12
CA SER A 47 -20.40 -22.13 -11.45
C SER A 47 -19.70 -23.40 -11.92
N GLN A 48 -18.40 -23.35 -12.17
CA GLN A 48 -17.56 -24.48 -12.63
C GLN A 48 -16.63 -24.98 -11.54
N ALA A 49 -16.33 -24.14 -10.54
CA ALA A 49 -15.35 -24.45 -9.52
C ALA A 49 -15.90 -25.41 -8.48
N ASN A 50 -15.13 -26.45 -8.12
CA ASN A 50 -15.41 -27.39 -7.04
C ASN A 50 -14.45 -27.19 -5.85
N SER A 51 -13.52 -26.22 -5.94
CA SER A 51 -12.57 -25.86 -4.91
C SER A 51 -12.21 -24.38 -5.03
N PHE A 52 -11.56 -23.85 -4.00
CA PHE A 52 -10.99 -22.50 -4.02
C PHE A 52 -9.54 -22.54 -3.58
N ASP A 53 -8.72 -21.74 -4.23
CA ASP A 53 -7.38 -21.41 -3.75
C ASP A 53 -7.51 -20.38 -2.61
N ILE A 54 -6.85 -20.66 -1.48
CA ILE A 54 -6.93 -19.86 -0.26
C ILE A 54 -5.72 -18.94 -0.16
N MET A 55 -5.96 -17.65 0.04
CA MET A 55 -4.95 -16.63 0.30
C MET A 55 -5.47 -15.62 1.31
N TYR A 56 -4.56 -14.82 1.86
CA TYR A 56 -4.90 -13.69 2.72
C TYR A 56 -4.39 -12.40 2.09
N GLY A 57 -5.22 -11.37 2.06
CA GLY A 57 -4.85 -10.08 1.47
C GLY A 57 -5.77 -8.94 1.90
N GLY A 58 -5.27 -7.75 1.73
CA GLY A 58 -5.95 -6.50 2.00
C GLY A 58 -5.01 -5.35 1.66
N GLY A 59 -5.54 -4.17 1.29
CA GLY A 59 -4.72 -3.08 0.77
C GLY A 59 -3.49 -2.81 1.63
N GLU A 60 -3.70 -2.53 2.90
CA GLU A 60 -2.65 -2.13 3.83
C GLU A 60 -1.75 -3.31 4.26
N SER A 61 -2.31 -4.53 4.36
CA SER A 61 -1.52 -5.74 4.62
C SER A 61 -0.62 -6.11 3.44
N ASN A 62 -1.08 -5.90 2.20
CA ASN A 62 -0.29 -6.09 0.99
C ASN A 62 0.88 -5.10 0.92
N VAL A 63 0.64 -3.83 1.30
CA VAL A 63 1.71 -2.82 1.42
C VAL A 63 2.73 -3.24 2.48
N ALA A 64 2.29 -3.69 3.66
CA ALA A 64 3.18 -4.15 4.73
C ALA A 64 4.05 -5.35 4.28
N ILE A 65 3.44 -6.35 3.64
CA ILE A 65 4.15 -7.53 3.13
C ILE A 65 5.19 -7.13 2.07
N SER A 66 4.82 -6.27 1.13
CA SER A 66 5.74 -5.79 0.09
C SER A 66 6.93 -5.04 0.68
N LEU A 67 6.70 -4.16 1.65
CA LEU A 67 7.76 -3.40 2.35
C LEU A 67 8.67 -4.33 3.16
N ALA A 68 8.10 -5.27 3.91
CA ALA A 68 8.88 -6.26 4.65
C ALA A 68 9.77 -7.11 3.71
N ASN A 69 9.24 -7.48 2.54
CA ASN A 69 10.00 -8.18 1.49
C ASN A 69 11.12 -7.32 0.89
N PHE A 70 10.96 -5.99 0.88
CA PHE A 70 12.01 -5.02 0.49
C PHE A 70 13.01 -4.72 1.63
N GLY A 71 12.86 -5.36 2.80
CA GLY A 71 13.75 -5.18 3.95
C GLY A 71 13.42 -3.97 4.83
N ILE A 72 12.25 -3.35 4.68
CA ILE A 72 11.77 -2.28 5.55
C ILE A 72 11.08 -2.88 6.78
N PRO A 73 11.45 -2.52 8.01
CA PRO A 73 10.72 -2.93 9.20
C PRO A 73 9.27 -2.46 9.14
N THR A 74 8.32 -3.39 9.27
CA THR A 74 6.89 -3.07 9.19
C THR A 74 6.10 -3.64 10.36
N GLN A 75 5.03 -2.93 10.75
CA GLN A 75 4.01 -3.40 11.68
C GLN A 75 2.64 -3.24 11.01
N PHE A 76 1.81 -4.25 11.09
CA PHE A 76 0.44 -4.18 10.64
C PHE A 76 -0.52 -4.09 11.82
N VAL A 77 -1.42 -3.10 11.79
CA VAL A 77 -2.43 -2.88 12.81
C VAL A 77 -3.79 -3.25 12.25
N THR A 78 -4.50 -4.12 12.94
CA THR A 78 -5.85 -4.58 12.57
C THR A 78 -6.53 -5.24 13.76
N VAL A 79 -7.79 -5.64 13.56
CA VAL A 79 -8.51 -6.53 14.49
C VAL A 79 -8.93 -7.78 13.75
N LEU A 80 -8.66 -8.95 14.34
CA LEU A 80 -8.96 -10.27 13.77
C LEU A 80 -9.72 -11.13 14.79
N PRO A 81 -10.59 -12.06 14.33
CA PRO A 81 -11.32 -12.93 15.23
C PRO A 81 -10.42 -13.91 16.01
N GLU A 82 -10.88 -14.31 17.21
CA GLU A 82 -10.21 -15.29 18.05
C GLU A 82 -10.53 -16.73 17.62
N ASN A 83 -10.25 -17.04 16.33
CA ASN A 83 -10.45 -18.38 15.79
C ASN A 83 -9.30 -18.76 14.83
N ASP A 84 -9.32 -19.99 14.34
CA ASP A 84 -8.26 -20.55 13.49
C ASP A 84 -8.04 -19.76 12.19
N LEU A 85 -9.09 -19.17 11.58
CA LEU A 85 -8.95 -18.37 10.37
C LEU A 85 -8.23 -17.05 10.66
N GLY A 86 -8.54 -16.41 11.80
CA GLY A 86 -7.80 -15.23 12.26
C GLY A 86 -6.35 -15.57 12.59
N GLU A 87 -6.06 -16.74 13.17
CA GLU A 87 -4.67 -17.19 13.42
C GLU A 87 -3.93 -17.46 12.10
N CYS A 88 -4.56 -18.10 11.12
CA CYS A 88 -3.96 -18.28 9.80
C CYS A 88 -3.57 -16.95 9.13
N ALA A 89 -4.39 -15.90 9.27
CA ALA A 89 -4.04 -14.57 8.78
C ALA A 89 -2.80 -13.99 9.47
N VAL A 90 -2.70 -14.16 10.80
CA VAL A 90 -1.51 -13.76 11.59
C VAL A 90 -0.28 -14.56 11.16
N MET A 91 -0.42 -15.86 10.94
CA MET A 91 0.67 -16.74 10.47
C MET A 91 1.17 -16.31 9.09
N GLU A 92 0.28 -15.94 8.16
CA GLU A 92 0.69 -15.46 6.83
C GLU A 92 1.49 -14.15 6.93
N LEU A 93 1.08 -13.22 7.79
CA LEU A 93 1.84 -11.98 8.03
C LEU A 93 3.23 -12.27 8.62
N ARG A 94 3.29 -13.14 9.65
CA ARG A 94 4.56 -13.55 10.28
C ARG A 94 5.50 -14.26 9.30
N LYS A 95 4.98 -15.14 8.46
CA LYS A 95 5.71 -15.82 7.38
C LYS A 95 6.38 -14.82 6.42
N ARG A 96 5.79 -13.63 6.28
CA ARG A 96 6.29 -12.54 5.43
C ARG A 96 7.09 -11.48 6.19
N ASN A 97 7.52 -11.77 7.42
CA ASN A 97 8.28 -10.87 8.29
C ASN A 97 7.57 -9.55 8.63
N VAL A 98 6.23 -9.51 8.57
CA VAL A 98 5.43 -8.39 9.03
C VAL A 98 5.24 -8.51 10.54
N GLY A 99 5.51 -7.43 11.28
CA GLY A 99 5.25 -7.37 12.71
C GLY A 99 3.75 -7.42 13.01
N THR A 100 3.36 -8.26 13.99
CA THR A 100 1.97 -8.56 14.34
C THR A 100 1.63 -8.18 15.79
N ARG A 101 2.52 -7.42 16.46
CA ARG A 101 2.39 -7.06 17.88
C ARG A 101 1.09 -6.29 18.17
N TYR A 102 0.63 -5.49 17.22
CA TYR A 102 -0.51 -4.60 17.38
C TYR A 102 -1.78 -5.13 16.69
N ILE A 103 -1.83 -6.45 16.44
CA ILE A 103 -3.05 -7.11 15.99
C ILE A 103 -3.89 -7.44 17.22
N ARG A 104 -5.02 -6.75 17.36
CA ARG A 104 -6.00 -7.04 18.39
C ARG A 104 -6.83 -8.26 17.97
N ARG A 105 -7.22 -9.06 18.95
CA ARG A 105 -8.11 -10.21 18.74
C ARG A 105 -9.47 -9.88 19.35
N ASP A 106 -10.51 -9.93 18.53
CA ASP A 106 -11.90 -9.63 18.91
C ASP A 106 -12.85 -10.10 17.82
N GLY A 107 -14.15 -10.29 18.18
CA GLY A 107 -15.18 -10.67 17.22
C GLY A 107 -15.11 -12.12 16.75
N GLU A 108 -16.03 -12.50 15.85
CA GLU A 108 -16.28 -13.89 15.52
C GLU A 108 -15.84 -14.30 14.11
N ARG A 109 -15.73 -13.36 13.17
CA ARG A 109 -15.50 -13.70 11.76
C ARG A 109 -14.41 -12.85 11.10
N ILE A 110 -13.66 -13.47 10.21
CA ILE A 110 -12.78 -12.75 9.26
C ILE A 110 -13.60 -12.31 8.04
N GLY A 111 -13.25 -11.15 7.46
CA GLY A 111 -13.78 -10.74 6.15
C GLY A 111 -13.36 -11.72 5.05
N ILE A 112 -14.24 -11.99 4.11
CA ILE A 112 -13.98 -12.88 2.98
C ILE A 112 -14.23 -12.13 1.68
N TYR A 113 -13.42 -12.39 0.67
CA TYR A 113 -13.80 -12.06 -0.68
C TYR A 113 -13.53 -13.22 -1.64
N PHE A 114 -14.46 -13.38 -2.57
CA PHE A 114 -14.39 -14.39 -3.62
C PHE A 114 -13.91 -13.74 -4.91
N LEU A 115 -12.97 -14.39 -5.60
CA LEU A 115 -12.46 -13.92 -6.87
C LEU A 115 -12.65 -14.96 -7.97
N GLU A 116 -13.31 -14.55 -9.05
CA GLU A 116 -13.31 -15.23 -10.34
C GLU A 116 -12.34 -14.49 -11.26
N THR A 117 -11.23 -15.09 -11.61
CA THR A 117 -10.20 -14.45 -12.47
C THR A 117 -10.70 -14.38 -13.91
N GLY A 118 -10.63 -13.17 -14.47
CA GLY A 118 -10.99 -12.92 -15.87
C GLY A 118 -9.95 -13.46 -16.85
N ALA A 119 -10.34 -13.49 -18.12
CA ALA A 119 -9.45 -13.87 -19.22
C ALA A 119 -9.81 -13.08 -20.47
N VAL A 120 -8.85 -12.50 -21.14
CA VAL A 120 -9.00 -11.72 -22.37
C VAL A 120 -10.15 -10.69 -22.23
N SER A 121 -11.24 -10.84 -22.93
CA SER A 121 -12.39 -9.90 -22.90
C SER A 121 -13.34 -10.12 -21.73
N ARG A 122 -13.14 -11.17 -20.92
CA ARG A 122 -13.95 -11.45 -19.73
C ARG A 122 -13.30 -10.86 -18.49
N GLY A 123 -13.88 -9.82 -17.92
CA GLY A 123 -13.40 -9.20 -16.68
C GLY A 123 -13.45 -10.13 -15.47
N SER A 124 -12.60 -9.88 -14.49
CA SER A 124 -12.65 -10.55 -13.18
C SER A 124 -13.91 -10.14 -12.41
N LYS A 125 -14.40 -11.02 -11.54
CA LYS A 125 -15.51 -10.73 -10.63
C LYS A 125 -15.08 -10.85 -9.19
N VAL A 126 -15.50 -9.89 -8.36
CA VAL A 126 -15.27 -9.91 -6.92
C VAL A 126 -16.61 -9.87 -6.20
N ILE A 127 -16.78 -10.78 -5.25
CA ILE A 127 -17.91 -10.80 -4.31
C ILE A 127 -17.34 -10.64 -2.91
N TYR A 128 -17.85 -9.67 -2.16
CA TYR A 128 -17.42 -9.43 -0.77
C TYR A 128 -18.42 -10.03 0.21
N ASP A 129 -17.89 -10.69 1.23
CA ASP A 129 -18.58 -11.10 2.45
C ASP A 129 -17.77 -10.56 3.64
N ARG A 130 -17.93 -9.26 3.92
CA ARG A 130 -17.12 -8.50 4.89
C ARG A 130 -17.95 -7.62 5.82
N CYS A 131 -19.23 -7.90 5.99
CA CYS A 131 -20.05 -7.20 6.98
C CYS A 131 -19.75 -7.73 8.38
N ASN A 132 -19.86 -6.87 9.40
CA ASN A 132 -19.70 -7.24 10.80
C ASN A 132 -18.36 -7.94 11.09
N THR A 133 -17.30 -7.50 10.43
CA THR A 133 -15.94 -7.91 10.75
C THR A 133 -15.40 -7.08 11.91
N PRO A 134 -14.48 -7.61 12.73
CA PRO A 134 -13.99 -6.90 13.92
C PRO A 134 -13.46 -5.50 13.62
N ILE A 135 -12.80 -5.31 12.47
CA ILE A 135 -12.31 -4.00 12.05
C ILE A 135 -13.44 -3.05 11.65
N SER A 136 -14.54 -3.57 11.09
CA SER A 136 -15.72 -2.74 10.75
C SER A 136 -16.51 -2.32 11.99
N GLU A 137 -16.31 -3.01 13.12
CA GLU A 137 -16.97 -2.72 14.40
C GLU A 137 -16.10 -1.90 15.36
N LEU A 138 -14.86 -1.57 14.96
CA LEU A 138 -13.97 -0.71 15.73
C LEU A 138 -14.63 0.60 16.13
N GLN A 139 -14.32 1.04 17.33
CA GLN A 139 -14.76 2.32 17.88
C GLN A 139 -13.55 3.16 18.30
N LYS A 140 -13.75 4.44 18.32
CA LYS A 140 -12.80 5.44 18.79
C LYS A 140 -12.23 5.06 20.17
N GLY A 141 -10.89 5.23 20.35
CA GLY A 141 -10.19 4.94 21.61
C GLY A 141 -9.85 3.46 21.85
N GLN A 142 -10.16 2.56 20.91
CA GLN A 142 -9.88 1.13 21.08
C GLN A 142 -8.45 0.71 20.66
N ILE A 143 -7.69 1.62 20.02
CA ILE A 143 -6.28 1.39 19.67
C ILE A 143 -5.42 2.43 20.38
N ASP A 144 -4.38 1.99 21.07
CA ASP A 144 -3.37 2.85 21.68
C ASP A 144 -2.36 3.29 20.63
N TRP A 145 -2.69 4.38 19.91
CA TRP A 145 -1.85 4.91 18.85
C TRP A 145 -0.52 5.48 19.35
N GLU A 146 -0.41 5.89 20.61
CA GLU A 146 0.85 6.36 21.18
C GLU A 146 1.85 5.20 21.30
N ALA A 147 1.39 4.05 21.81
CA ALA A 147 2.19 2.82 21.86
C ALA A 147 2.49 2.23 20.46
N VAL A 148 1.52 2.29 19.54
CA VAL A 148 1.71 1.82 18.16
C VAL A 148 2.79 2.60 17.43
N PHE A 149 2.87 3.92 17.66
CA PHE A 149 3.76 4.82 16.93
C PHE A 149 5.12 5.05 17.60
N ASP A 150 5.44 4.33 18.67
CA ASP A 150 6.77 4.39 19.29
C ASP A 150 7.86 3.90 18.30
N GLY A 151 8.84 4.76 18.01
CA GLY A 151 9.92 4.49 17.06
C GLY A 151 9.50 4.41 15.58
N VAL A 152 8.28 4.80 15.24
CA VAL A 152 7.73 4.79 13.88
C VAL A 152 8.10 6.06 13.12
N GLY A 153 8.39 5.94 11.83
CA GLY A 153 8.67 7.08 10.95
C GLY A 153 7.65 7.29 9.85
N TRP A 154 6.80 6.30 9.60
CA TRP A 154 5.83 6.33 8.51
C TRP A 154 4.53 5.59 8.87
N PHE A 155 3.40 6.22 8.61
CA PHE A 155 2.08 5.63 8.73
C PHE A 155 1.37 5.60 7.38
N HIS A 156 0.81 4.45 7.02
CA HIS A 156 0.05 4.27 5.78
C HIS A 156 -1.33 3.69 6.04
N TRP A 157 -2.33 4.24 5.36
CA TRP A 157 -3.71 3.78 5.36
C TRP A 157 -4.33 3.93 3.96
N THR A 158 -5.47 3.29 3.70
CA THR A 158 -6.21 3.45 2.44
C THR A 158 -7.64 3.92 2.67
N GLY A 159 -8.26 4.49 1.64
CA GLY A 159 -9.66 4.91 1.68
C GLY A 159 -10.66 3.74 1.83
N ILE A 160 -10.18 2.50 1.80
CA ILE A 160 -11.01 1.31 2.09
C ILE A 160 -11.40 1.27 3.57
N THR A 161 -10.46 1.51 4.48
CA THR A 161 -10.69 1.40 5.92
C THR A 161 -11.81 2.34 6.42
N PRO A 162 -11.82 3.66 6.14
CA PRO A 162 -12.92 4.54 6.53
C PRO A 162 -14.23 4.26 5.78
N ALA A 163 -14.21 3.51 4.68
CA ALA A 163 -15.40 3.14 3.94
C ALA A 163 -16.18 1.97 4.57
N LEU A 164 -15.61 1.29 5.58
CA LEU A 164 -16.25 0.14 6.24
C LEU A 164 -17.34 0.56 7.22
N SER A 165 -17.06 1.57 8.05
CA SER A 165 -17.98 2.08 9.06
C SER A 165 -17.57 3.47 9.57
N GLN A 166 -18.47 4.15 10.27
CA GLN A 166 -18.14 5.40 10.96
C GLN A 166 -17.05 5.19 12.02
N GLY A 167 -17.13 4.09 12.81
CA GLY A 167 -16.12 3.77 13.81
C GLY A 167 -14.74 3.56 13.21
N ALA A 168 -14.62 2.80 12.11
CA ALA A 168 -13.36 2.62 11.40
C ALA A 168 -12.80 3.95 10.85
N ALA A 169 -13.66 4.84 10.36
CA ALA A 169 -13.28 6.19 9.91
C ALA A 169 -12.75 7.04 11.09
N ASP A 170 -13.42 6.99 12.23
CA ASP A 170 -13.00 7.74 13.43
C ASP A 170 -11.66 7.23 13.98
N VAL A 171 -11.45 5.91 14.01
CA VAL A 171 -10.17 5.31 14.42
C VAL A 171 -9.04 5.67 13.46
N CYS A 172 -9.32 5.69 12.14
CA CYS A 172 -8.36 6.14 11.13
C CYS A 172 -7.99 7.63 11.36
N TYR A 173 -8.97 8.47 11.69
CA TYR A 173 -8.73 9.88 12.04
C TYR A 173 -7.85 10.03 13.29
N GLU A 174 -8.09 9.24 14.35
CA GLU A 174 -7.24 9.23 15.55
C GLU A 174 -5.79 8.88 15.20
N ALA A 175 -5.58 7.85 14.39
CA ALA A 175 -4.25 7.47 13.92
C ALA A 175 -3.54 8.61 13.20
N ILE A 176 -4.23 9.26 12.26
CA ILE A 176 -3.68 10.38 11.50
C ILE A 176 -3.32 11.56 12.43
N GLN A 177 -4.20 11.90 13.38
CA GLN A 177 -3.93 12.98 14.34
C GLN A 177 -2.72 12.67 15.22
N MET A 178 -2.61 11.44 15.73
CA MET A 178 -1.47 11.04 16.56
C MET A 178 -0.17 11.01 15.73
N ALA A 179 -0.20 10.47 14.52
CA ALA A 179 0.96 10.49 13.62
C ALA A 179 1.44 11.91 13.35
N ASN A 180 0.51 12.85 13.08
CA ASN A 180 0.83 14.26 12.88
C ASN A 180 1.43 14.91 14.13
N LYS A 181 0.87 14.63 15.32
CA LYS A 181 1.39 15.11 16.62
C LYS A 181 2.83 14.67 16.84
N LEU A 182 3.17 13.45 16.43
CA LEU A 182 4.50 12.85 16.58
C LEU A 182 5.46 13.15 15.41
N GLY A 183 5.04 13.91 14.40
CA GLY A 183 5.86 14.24 13.23
C GLY A 183 6.13 13.05 12.30
N ILE A 184 5.28 12.02 12.33
CA ILE A 184 5.36 10.84 11.48
C ILE A 184 4.82 11.19 10.09
N THR A 185 5.49 10.75 9.04
CA THR A 185 5.01 10.90 7.65
C THR A 185 3.76 10.08 7.44
N VAL A 186 2.69 10.70 6.96
CA VAL A 186 1.40 10.04 6.68
C VAL A 186 1.17 9.91 5.18
N SER A 187 0.89 8.71 4.71
CA SER A 187 0.52 8.45 3.33
C SER A 187 -0.84 7.75 3.22
N THR A 188 -1.54 8.00 2.13
CA THR A 188 -2.78 7.32 1.80
C THR A 188 -2.84 6.90 0.33
N ASP A 189 -3.50 5.77 0.07
CA ASP A 189 -4.09 5.45 -1.22
C ASP A 189 -5.60 5.72 -1.13
N LEU A 190 -6.10 6.61 -1.95
CA LEU A 190 -7.52 7.03 -1.94
C LEU A 190 -8.47 5.87 -2.21
N ASN A 191 -8.11 4.97 -3.08
CA ASN A 191 -8.64 3.62 -3.26
C ASN A 191 -10.17 3.51 -3.15
N TYR A 192 -10.90 4.33 -3.92
CA TYR A 192 -12.36 4.33 -3.92
C TYR A 192 -12.93 2.95 -4.29
N ARG A 193 -13.97 2.55 -3.57
CA ARG A 193 -14.70 1.31 -3.82
C ARG A 193 -16.20 1.55 -3.78
N ALA A 194 -16.86 1.55 -4.94
CA ALA A 194 -18.29 1.82 -5.07
C ALA A 194 -19.19 0.88 -4.25
N LYS A 195 -18.75 -0.33 -3.92
CA LYS A 195 -19.50 -1.31 -3.13
C LYS A 195 -19.40 -1.13 -1.61
N LEU A 196 -18.56 -0.19 -1.14
CA LEU A 196 -18.45 0.20 0.26
C LEU A 196 -19.27 1.47 0.53
N TRP A 197 -19.09 2.13 1.66
CA TRP A 197 -19.84 3.33 2.06
C TRP A 197 -21.33 3.06 2.33
N ASN A 198 -21.64 1.91 2.94
CA ASN A 198 -23.03 1.46 3.17
C ASN A 198 -23.57 1.85 4.56
N TYR A 199 -22.89 2.73 5.32
CA TYR A 199 -23.28 3.14 6.67
C TYR A 199 -23.91 4.55 6.75
N GLY A 200 -24.50 5.00 5.64
CA GLY A 200 -25.25 6.26 5.58
C GLY A 200 -24.41 7.52 5.37
N LYS A 201 -23.09 7.37 5.12
CA LYS A 201 -22.18 8.46 4.78
C LYS A 201 -21.64 8.31 3.36
N LYS A 202 -21.40 9.46 2.72
CA LYS A 202 -20.74 9.51 1.40
C LYS A 202 -19.25 9.77 1.55
N PRO A 203 -18.42 9.31 0.62
CA PRO A 203 -16.98 9.56 0.63
C PRO A 203 -16.61 11.03 0.84
N ILE A 204 -17.33 11.92 0.17
CA ILE A 204 -17.09 13.38 0.21
C ILE A 204 -17.34 14.01 1.60
N GLU A 205 -18.10 13.35 2.49
CA GLU A 205 -18.35 13.81 3.86
C GLU A 205 -17.24 13.42 4.83
N ILE A 206 -16.49 12.35 4.54
CA ILE A 206 -15.52 11.72 5.43
C ILE A 206 -14.08 11.96 4.97
N MET A 207 -13.77 11.64 3.71
CA MET A 207 -12.41 11.61 3.20
C MET A 207 -11.65 12.94 3.26
N PRO A 208 -12.26 14.11 2.99
CA PRO A 208 -11.52 15.38 3.06
C PRO A 208 -10.82 15.58 4.40
N LYS A 209 -11.52 15.33 5.52
CA LYS A 209 -10.98 15.49 6.87
C LYS A 209 -9.81 14.55 7.17
N LEU A 210 -9.83 13.34 6.63
CA LEU A 210 -8.75 12.36 6.80
C LEU A 210 -7.52 12.75 5.96
N VAL A 211 -7.74 13.15 4.72
CA VAL A 211 -6.67 13.46 3.75
C VAL A 211 -5.96 14.78 4.07
N GLU A 212 -6.61 15.74 4.76
CA GLU A 212 -5.96 16.96 5.28
C GLU A 212 -4.72 16.64 6.13
N GLY A 213 -4.69 15.49 6.79
CA GLY A 213 -3.56 15.03 7.61
C GLY A 213 -2.46 14.31 6.86
N CYS A 214 -2.54 14.14 5.54
CA CYS A 214 -1.59 13.35 4.76
C CYS A 214 -0.48 14.19 4.14
N ASP A 215 0.74 13.62 4.13
CA ASP A 215 1.92 14.17 3.44
C ASP A 215 2.01 13.67 2.00
N ILE A 216 1.48 12.46 1.73
CA ILE A 216 1.57 11.79 0.44
C ILE A 216 0.20 11.19 0.09
N ILE A 217 -0.29 11.51 -1.11
CA ILE A 217 -1.58 11.08 -1.61
C ILE A 217 -1.37 10.31 -2.90
N LEU A 218 -1.80 9.04 -2.92
CA LEU A 218 -1.92 8.23 -4.13
C LEU A 218 -3.40 8.12 -4.49
N GLY A 219 -3.72 8.25 -5.75
CA GLY A 219 -5.07 8.06 -6.28
C GLY A 219 -5.13 8.31 -7.78
N ASN A 220 -6.23 7.94 -8.39
CA ASN A 220 -6.53 8.23 -9.77
C ASN A 220 -7.61 9.34 -9.90
N GLU A 221 -8.01 9.67 -11.11
CA GLU A 221 -9.03 10.70 -11.38
C GLU A 221 -10.40 10.33 -10.81
N GLU A 222 -10.79 9.03 -10.85
CA GLU A 222 -12.06 8.56 -10.27
C GLU A 222 -12.04 8.73 -8.75
N ASP A 223 -10.91 8.40 -8.10
CA ASP A 223 -10.74 8.61 -6.66
C ASP A 223 -10.90 10.08 -6.29
N ALA A 224 -10.27 11.00 -7.04
CA ALA A 224 -10.35 12.44 -6.81
C ALA A 224 -11.79 12.97 -7.00
N GLU A 225 -12.49 12.49 -8.01
CA GLU A 225 -13.88 12.85 -8.26
C GLU A 225 -14.79 12.36 -7.13
N LYS A 226 -14.75 11.07 -6.79
CA LYS A 226 -15.66 10.46 -5.82
C LYS A 226 -15.45 10.93 -4.39
N HIS A 227 -14.19 11.18 -4.00
CA HIS A 227 -13.86 11.61 -2.66
C HIS A 227 -13.96 13.13 -2.46
N PHE A 228 -13.72 13.92 -3.51
CA PHE A 228 -13.57 15.37 -3.35
C PHE A 228 -14.35 16.21 -4.34
N GLY A 229 -14.99 15.62 -5.33
CA GLY A 229 -15.62 16.34 -6.45
C GLY A 229 -14.60 17.04 -7.35
N ILE A 230 -13.36 16.59 -7.36
CA ILE A 230 -12.26 17.14 -8.17
C ILE A 230 -12.21 16.35 -9.48
N HIS A 231 -12.45 17.02 -10.60
CA HIS A 231 -12.30 16.48 -11.94
C HIS A 231 -11.54 17.50 -12.81
N PRO A 232 -10.94 17.06 -13.92
CA PRO A 232 -10.32 17.99 -14.88
C PRO A 232 -11.38 18.91 -15.46
N THR A 233 -10.98 20.11 -15.85
CA THR A 233 -11.82 21.00 -16.63
C THR A 233 -12.15 20.30 -17.96
N GLU A 234 -13.34 20.54 -18.54
CA GLU A 234 -13.77 19.88 -19.78
C GLU A 234 -12.67 19.88 -20.83
N VAL A 235 -12.23 18.68 -21.19
CA VAL A 235 -11.16 18.48 -22.15
C VAL A 235 -11.77 18.24 -23.52
N ASP A 236 -11.33 18.99 -24.52
CA ASP A 236 -11.68 18.76 -25.90
C ASP A 236 -11.10 17.40 -26.35
N VAL A 237 -11.91 16.35 -26.30
CA VAL A 237 -11.57 14.96 -26.65
C VAL A 237 -11.00 14.76 -28.05
N THR A 238 -10.94 15.84 -28.88
CA THR A 238 -10.41 15.76 -30.26
C THR A 238 -8.88 15.82 -30.31
N ARG A 239 -8.16 16.06 -29.21
CA ARG A 239 -6.70 16.31 -29.18
C ARG A 239 -5.80 15.12 -28.85
N GLY A 240 -6.30 13.91 -28.62
CA GLY A 240 -5.45 12.69 -28.43
C GLY A 240 -4.68 12.59 -27.11
N HIS A 241 -3.70 11.71 -27.01
CA HIS A 241 -2.97 11.32 -25.76
C HIS A 241 -2.32 12.48 -24.97
N SER A 242 -1.99 13.61 -25.57
CA SER A 242 -1.43 14.77 -24.85
C SER A 242 -2.44 15.41 -23.89
N VAL A 243 -3.69 15.31 -24.22
CA VAL A 243 -4.82 15.86 -23.45
C VAL A 243 -5.06 15.09 -22.18
N GLU A 244 -4.89 13.77 -22.23
CA GLU A 244 -5.04 12.88 -21.09
C GLU A 244 -3.96 13.16 -20.00
N ALA A 245 -2.71 13.33 -20.41
CA ALA A 245 -1.61 13.65 -19.49
C ALA A 245 -1.79 15.03 -18.82
N ASP A 246 -2.31 16.03 -19.53
CA ASP A 246 -2.54 17.36 -18.96
C ASP A 246 -3.75 17.36 -18.00
N ALA A 247 -4.77 16.55 -18.26
CA ALA A 247 -5.89 16.33 -17.34
C ALA A 247 -5.44 15.77 -15.99
N TYR A 248 -4.53 14.79 -15.98
CA TYR A 248 -3.96 14.25 -14.73
C TYR A 248 -3.13 15.30 -13.97
N LYS A 249 -2.36 16.12 -14.66
CA LYS A 249 -1.61 17.21 -14.03
C LYS A 249 -2.52 18.22 -13.36
N GLU A 250 -3.63 18.59 -14.01
CA GLU A 250 -4.63 19.50 -13.47
C GLU A 250 -5.27 18.94 -12.19
N VAL A 251 -5.63 17.65 -12.17
CA VAL A 251 -6.18 16.98 -10.98
C VAL A 251 -5.17 17.01 -9.84
N CYS A 252 -3.88 16.71 -10.09
CA CYS A 252 -2.83 16.79 -9.09
C CYS A 252 -2.68 18.20 -8.51
N GLN A 253 -2.76 19.25 -9.34
CA GLN A 253 -2.68 20.63 -8.90
C GLN A 253 -3.89 21.02 -8.04
N LYS A 254 -5.11 20.62 -8.43
CA LYS A 254 -6.34 20.85 -7.65
C LYS A 254 -6.29 20.13 -6.30
N LEU A 255 -5.79 18.88 -6.26
CA LEU A 255 -5.58 18.14 -5.02
C LEU A 255 -4.55 18.85 -4.12
N LYS A 256 -3.44 19.32 -4.67
CA LYS A 256 -2.43 20.08 -3.93
C LYS A 256 -2.97 21.39 -3.35
N ALA A 257 -3.80 22.10 -4.13
CA ALA A 257 -4.43 23.34 -3.65
C ALA A 257 -5.41 23.08 -2.51
N ARG A 258 -6.17 21.96 -2.57
CA ARG A 258 -7.11 21.58 -1.53
C ARG A 258 -6.43 21.03 -0.27
N PHE A 259 -5.33 20.29 -0.42
CA PHE A 259 -4.59 19.64 0.65
C PHE A 259 -3.15 20.18 0.73
N PRO A 260 -2.95 21.39 1.27
CA PRO A 260 -1.66 22.06 1.24
C PRO A 260 -0.57 21.32 2.04
N LYS A 261 -0.92 20.48 3.02
CA LYS A 261 0.02 19.61 3.74
C LYS A 261 0.65 18.56 2.84
N ALA A 262 -0.07 18.09 1.83
CA ALA A 262 0.43 17.06 0.93
C ALA A 262 1.69 17.55 0.19
N LYS A 263 2.81 16.89 0.42
CA LYS A 263 4.10 17.17 -0.21
C LYS A 263 4.20 16.53 -1.59
N LYS A 264 3.52 15.40 -1.77
CA LYS A 264 3.55 14.64 -3.03
C LYS A 264 2.17 14.09 -3.34
N ILE A 265 1.78 14.21 -4.61
CA ILE A 265 0.54 13.66 -5.14
C ILE A 265 0.92 12.76 -6.31
N ILE A 266 0.44 11.53 -6.26
CA ILE A 266 0.83 10.49 -7.20
C ILE A 266 -0.42 9.91 -7.86
N THR A 267 -0.33 9.67 -9.16
CA THR A 267 -1.40 9.02 -9.92
C THR A 267 -0.84 7.83 -10.68
N THR A 268 -1.48 6.68 -10.53
CA THR A 268 -1.20 5.50 -11.37
C THR A 268 -1.93 5.67 -12.70
N LEU A 269 -1.22 5.44 -13.79
CA LEU A 269 -1.75 5.55 -15.15
C LEU A 269 -1.85 4.13 -15.74
N ARG A 270 -3.08 3.65 -15.89
CA ARG A 270 -3.36 2.30 -16.39
C ARG A 270 -4.14 2.34 -17.69
N GLY A 271 -3.53 1.90 -18.77
CA GLY A 271 -4.25 1.58 -20.01
C GLY A 271 -4.76 0.14 -19.95
N SER A 272 -6.08 -0.05 -19.78
CA SER A 272 -6.69 -1.37 -19.78
C SER A 272 -7.03 -1.81 -21.18
N ILE A 273 -6.21 -2.70 -21.77
CA ILE A 273 -6.46 -3.25 -23.11
C ILE A 273 -7.46 -4.42 -23.02
N ASN A 274 -7.22 -5.34 -22.08
CA ASN A 274 -8.15 -6.42 -21.73
C ASN A 274 -7.81 -7.01 -20.34
N ALA A 275 -8.50 -8.08 -19.95
CA ALA A 275 -8.29 -8.71 -18.63
C ALA A 275 -6.88 -9.31 -18.44
N SER A 276 -6.14 -9.58 -19.51
CA SER A 276 -4.80 -10.19 -19.48
C SER A 276 -3.70 -9.25 -19.96
N HIS A 277 -4.03 -8.01 -20.34
CA HIS A 277 -3.10 -7.07 -20.95
C HIS A 277 -3.39 -5.62 -20.52
N ASN A 278 -2.43 -4.99 -19.86
CA ASN A 278 -2.48 -3.58 -19.46
C ASN A 278 -1.18 -2.87 -19.85
N THR A 279 -1.25 -1.56 -20.09
CA THR A 279 -0.08 -0.68 -19.92
C THR A 279 -0.07 -0.11 -18.52
N TRP A 280 1.12 0.18 -17.99
CA TRP A 280 1.28 0.62 -16.62
C TRP A 280 2.39 1.68 -16.48
N SER A 281 2.05 2.83 -15.93
CA SER A 281 2.98 3.92 -15.65
C SER A 281 2.48 4.75 -14.47
N GLY A 282 3.19 5.82 -14.11
CA GLY A 282 2.83 6.71 -13.02
C GLY A 282 3.28 8.14 -13.24
N LEU A 283 2.56 9.05 -12.59
CA LEU A 283 2.83 10.48 -12.50
C LEU A 283 3.01 10.85 -11.04
N LEU A 284 4.02 11.66 -10.73
CA LEU A 284 4.25 12.24 -9.39
C LEU A 284 4.36 13.76 -9.52
N PHE A 285 3.62 14.48 -8.68
CA PHE A 285 3.73 15.92 -8.49
C PHE A 285 4.22 16.21 -7.08
N ASN A 286 5.35 16.90 -6.94
CA ASN A 286 5.93 17.24 -5.64
C ASN A 286 5.57 18.64 -5.13
N GLY A 287 4.58 19.27 -5.77
CA GLY A 287 4.14 20.63 -5.47
C GLY A 287 4.79 21.70 -6.36
N THR A 288 5.87 21.38 -7.07
CA THR A 288 6.58 22.29 -8.00
C THR A 288 6.83 21.66 -9.36
N GLN A 289 7.18 20.38 -9.40
CA GLN A 289 7.59 19.68 -10.61
C GLN A 289 6.81 18.37 -10.79
N PHE A 290 6.53 18.01 -12.04
CA PHE A 290 5.97 16.73 -12.43
C PHE A 290 7.06 15.77 -12.88
N TYR A 291 6.93 14.52 -12.45
CA TYR A 291 7.76 13.38 -12.85
C TYR A 291 6.87 12.32 -13.49
N THR A 292 7.33 11.74 -14.56
CA THR A 292 6.63 10.64 -15.26
C THR A 292 7.55 9.44 -15.34
N SER A 293 7.03 8.27 -15.03
CA SER A 293 7.79 7.02 -15.15
C SER A 293 7.83 6.51 -16.58
N PRO A 294 8.71 5.53 -16.90
CA PRO A 294 8.54 4.68 -18.08
C PRO A 294 7.17 3.99 -18.06
N THR A 295 6.66 3.67 -19.26
CA THR A 295 5.45 2.85 -19.42
C THR A 295 5.86 1.41 -19.66
N TYR A 296 5.32 0.48 -18.87
CA TYR A 296 5.48 -0.95 -19.03
C TYR A 296 4.27 -1.55 -19.74
N ASP A 297 4.53 -2.45 -20.70
CA ASP A 297 3.51 -3.24 -21.39
C ASP A 297 3.42 -4.62 -20.75
N ILE A 298 2.31 -4.92 -20.07
CA ILE A 298 2.09 -6.15 -19.29
C ILE A 298 1.14 -7.04 -20.06
N THR A 299 1.69 -7.89 -20.92
CA THR A 299 0.92 -8.69 -21.88
C THR A 299 0.33 -9.99 -21.32
N HIS A 300 0.86 -10.50 -20.19
CA HIS A 300 0.46 -11.76 -19.56
C HIS A 300 0.27 -11.55 -18.06
N ILE A 301 -0.88 -11.04 -17.69
CA ILE A 301 -1.20 -10.82 -16.28
C ILE A 301 -1.57 -12.16 -15.62
N VAL A 302 -0.75 -12.58 -14.64
CA VAL A 302 -1.02 -13.73 -13.78
C VAL A 302 -2.08 -13.37 -12.73
N ASP A 303 -1.87 -12.27 -12.01
CA ASP A 303 -2.83 -11.73 -11.06
C ASP A 303 -2.68 -10.21 -10.95
N ARG A 304 -3.80 -9.48 -11.11
CA ARG A 304 -3.81 -8.01 -11.04
C ARG A 304 -4.13 -7.45 -9.65
N VAL A 305 -4.65 -8.30 -8.74
CA VAL A 305 -4.98 -7.87 -7.39
C VAL A 305 -3.70 -7.49 -6.65
N GLY A 306 -3.72 -6.40 -5.90
CA GLY A 306 -2.54 -5.90 -5.19
C GLY A 306 -1.55 -5.09 -6.04
N GLY A 307 -1.85 -4.81 -7.33
CA GLY A 307 -0.98 -3.98 -8.18
C GLY A 307 -0.83 -2.55 -7.65
N GLY A 308 -1.92 -1.91 -7.20
CA GLY A 308 -1.89 -0.60 -6.54
C GLY A 308 -1.12 -0.62 -5.23
N ASP A 309 -1.37 -1.64 -4.41
CA ASP A 309 -0.69 -1.82 -3.12
C ASP A 309 0.84 -1.99 -3.30
N SER A 310 1.23 -2.77 -4.33
CA SER A 310 2.64 -2.94 -4.71
C SER A 310 3.27 -1.63 -5.21
N PHE A 311 2.52 -0.82 -5.96
CA PHE A 311 2.97 0.51 -6.36
C PHE A 311 3.22 1.37 -5.13
N MET A 312 2.27 1.42 -4.19
CA MET A 312 2.40 2.23 -2.96
C MET A 312 3.57 1.77 -2.10
N ALA A 313 3.75 0.46 -1.92
CA ALA A 313 4.90 -0.09 -1.21
C ALA A 313 6.23 0.27 -1.88
N GLY A 314 6.30 0.14 -3.21
CA GLY A 314 7.46 0.54 -3.99
C GLY A 314 7.76 2.04 -3.88
N LEU A 315 6.71 2.88 -3.85
CA LEU A 315 6.84 4.32 -3.65
C LEU A 315 7.39 4.66 -2.26
N ILE A 316 6.83 4.06 -1.20
CA ILE A 316 7.32 4.25 0.18
C ILE A 316 8.79 3.81 0.28
N TYR A 317 9.13 2.63 -0.24
CA TYR A 317 10.51 2.15 -0.30
C TYR A 317 11.43 3.13 -1.03
N GLY A 318 11.01 3.60 -2.21
CA GLY A 318 11.79 4.54 -3.02
C GLY A 318 12.02 5.87 -2.32
N LEU A 319 11.00 6.44 -1.70
CA LEU A 319 11.10 7.71 -0.96
C LEU A 319 11.98 7.60 0.30
N LEU A 320 11.96 6.45 0.97
CA LEU A 320 12.83 6.18 2.12
C LEU A 320 14.30 5.94 1.71
N THR A 321 14.51 5.28 0.55
CA THR A 321 15.83 4.83 0.13
C THR A 321 16.57 5.85 -0.72
N TYR A 322 15.88 6.49 -1.66
CA TYR A 322 16.51 7.38 -2.66
C TYR A 322 16.43 8.85 -2.30
N GLN A 323 16.10 9.21 -1.12
CA GLN A 323 15.98 10.55 -0.52
C GLN A 323 16.11 11.69 -1.54
N ASN A 324 15.08 12.51 -1.73
CA ASN A 324 15.04 13.65 -2.68
C ASN A 324 15.13 13.31 -4.19
N ASP A 325 15.22 12.02 -4.58
CA ASP A 325 15.14 11.61 -5.99
C ASP A 325 13.73 11.06 -6.28
N ASP A 326 12.79 11.97 -6.51
CA ASP A 326 11.39 11.66 -6.77
C ASP A 326 11.21 10.82 -8.05
N GLN A 327 12.03 11.07 -9.07
CA GLN A 327 12.00 10.31 -10.32
C GLN A 327 12.38 8.85 -10.09
N LYS A 328 13.42 8.61 -9.31
CA LYS A 328 13.90 7.26 -9.02
C LYS A 328 12.92 6.50 -8.12
N ALA A 329 12.32 7.19 -7.13
CA ALA A 329 11.28 6.62 -6.28
C ALA A 329 10.04 6.21 -7.10
N LEU A 330 9.58 7.05 -8.02
CA LEU A 330 8.49 6.76 -8.93
C LEU A 330 8.81 5.58 -9.86
N ASN A 331 10.01 5.56 -10.45
CA ASN A 331 10.43 4.48 -11.35
C ASN A 331 10.47 3.13 -10.62
N PHE A 332 10.94 3.10 -9.36
CA PHE A 332 10.93 1.89 -8.54
C PHE A 332 9.49 1.43 -8.25
N ALA A 333 8.59 2.35 -7.90
CA ALA A 333 7.19 2.05 -7.62
C ALA A 333 6.49 1.39 -8.81
N VAL A 334 6.66 1.95 -10.00
CA VAL A 334 6.04 1.43 -11.22
C VAL A 334 6.62 0.07 -11.62
N ALA A 335 7.95 -0.11 -11.52
CA ALA A 335 8.61 -1.38 -11.82
C ALA A 335 8.19 -2.49 -10.84
N ALA A 336 8.12 -2.19 -9.53
CA ALA A 336 7.64 -3.13 -8.51
C ALA A 336 6.20 -3.58 -8.78
N SER A 337 5.32 -2.64 -9.12
CA SER A 337 3.94 -2.93 -9.46
C SER A 337 3.81 -3.71 -10.78
N CYS A 338 4.61 -3.39 -11.80
CA CYS A 338 4.67 -4.16 -13.04
C CYS A 338 4.99 -5.64 -12.76
N LEU A 339 6.05 -5.90 -12.01
CA LEU A 339 6.46 -7.27 -11.65
C LEU A 339 5.42 -7.99 -10.80
N LYS A 340 4.68 -7.29 -9.93
CA LYS A 340 3.59 -7.89 -9.15
C LYS A 340 2.55 -8.57 -10.04
N HIS A 341 2.24 -8.05 -11.20
CA HIS A 341 1.28 -8.66 -12.13
C HIS A 341 1.70 -10.04 -12.63
N THR A 342 2.95 -10.45 -12.44
CA THR A 342 3.47 -11.77 -12.75
C THR A 342 3.39 -12.76 -11.58
N ILE A 343 2.90 -12.33 -10.43
CA ILE A 343 2.85 -13.10 -9.18
C ILE A 343 1.40 -13.40 -8.83
N PHE A 344 1.10 -14.67 -8.55
CA PHE A 344 -0.20 -15.10 -8.09
C PHE A 344 -0.45 -14.66 -6.63
N GLY A 345 -1.68 -14.23 -6.32
CA GLY A 345 -2.06 -13.70 -5.02
C GLY A 345 -1.92 -12.18 -4.92
N ASP A 346 -2.31 -11.60 -3.79
CA ASP A 346 -2.41 -10.15 -3.58
C ASP A 346 -1.05 -9.51 -3.27
N ALA A 347 -0.21 -10.22 -2.52
CA ALA A 347 1.05 -9.70 -2.03
C ALA A 347 2.13 -9.68 -3.13
N ASN A 348 2.94 -8.65 -3.14
CA ASN A 348 4.12 -8.57 -3.97
C ASN A 348 5.28 -9.32 -3.31
N LEU A 349 5.84 -10.31 -4.02
CA LEU A 349 6.93 -11.16 -3.54
C LEU A 349 8.23 -10.96 -4.32
N VAL A 350 8.30 -9.95 -5.20
CA VAL A 350 9.52 -9.64 -5.95
C VAL A 350 10.58 -9.03 -5.04
N THR A 351 11.84 -9.29 -5.34
CA THR A 351 12.97 -8.74 -4.61
C THR A 351 13.33 -7.34 -5.10
N VAL A 352 14.04 -6.59 -4.27
CA VAL A 352 14.59 -5.26 -4.64
C VAL A 352 15.47 -5.36 -5.89
N ASP A 353 16.25 -6.44 -6.02
CA ASP A 353 17.15 -6.61 -7.16
C ASP A 353 16.40 -6.87 -8.47
N GLU A 354 15.29 -7.64 -8.43
CA GLU A 354 14.42 -7.83 -9.59
C GLU A 354 13.80 -6.51 -10.03
N VAL A 355 13.32 -5.70 -9.07
CA VAL A 355 12.75 -4.37 -9.36
C VAL A 355 13.81 -3.46 -9.97
N LYS A 356 15.02 -3.41 -9.41
CA LYS A 356 16.13 -2.61 -9.95
C LYS A 356 16.56 -3.04 -11.35
N LYS A 357 16.58 -4.35 -11.63
CA LYS A 357 16.88 -4.87 -12.97
C LYS A 357 15.87 -4.37 -14.00
N LEU A 358 14.57 -4.51 -13.70
CA LEU A 358 13.53 -4.01 -14.59
C LEU A 358 13.60 -2.48 -14.75
N MET A 359 13.79 -1.75 -13.66
CA MET A 359 13.92 -0.28 -13.66
C MET A 359 15.09 0.20 -14.53
N ASN A 360 16.18 -0.59 -14.62
CA ASN A 360 17.36 -0.31 -15.44
C ASN A 360 17.22 -0.83 -16.89
N GLY A 361 16.05 -1.31 -17.29
CA GLY A 361 15.74 -1.72 -18.66
C GLY A 361 15.97 -3.20 -18.97
N ASP A 362 16.35 -4.03 -18.01
CA ASP A 362 16.44 -5.48 -18.21
C ASP A 362 15.07 -6.14 -18.02
N SER A 363 14.34 -6.26 -19.12
CA SER A 363 13.06 -6.98 -19.22
C SER A 363 13.20 -8.38 -19.83
N SER A 364 14.42 -8.90 -19.96
CA SER A 364 14.71 -10.11 -20.72
C SER A 364 14.15 -11.40 -20.09
N GLY A 365 13.84 -11.40 -18.79
CA GLY A 365 13.36 -12.60 -18.07
C GLY A 365 14.36 -13.77 -18.07
N ARG A 366 15.64 -13.50 -18.33
CA ARG A 366 16.68 -14.54 -18.38
C ARG A 366 16.92 -15.13 -17.00
N VAL A 367 17.22 -16.43 -16.97
CA VAL A 367 17.59 -17.14 -15.73
C VAL A 367 18.81 -16.48 -15.10
N SER A 368 18.66 -16.01 -13.88
CA SER A 368 19.76 -15.54 -13.02
C SER A 368 20.49 -16.77 -12.48
N ARG A 369 21.79 -16.90 -12.76
CA ARG A 369 22.65 -18.00 -12.27
C ARG A 369 23.69 -17.46 -11.29
#